data_2625c24bead1942b22c6e22c35a9f4a5
#
_entry.id   2625c24bead1942b22c6e22c35a9f4a5
#
_cell.length_a   1.000
_cell.length_b   1.000
_cell.length_c   1.000
_cell.angle_alpha   90.00
_cell.angle_beta   90.00
_cell.angle_gamma   90.00
#
_symmetry.space_group_name_H-M   'P 1'
#
loop_
_entity.id
_entity.type
_entity.pdbx_description
1 polymer ?
#
loop_
_entity_poly.entity_id
_entity_poly.type
_entity_poly.pdbx_seq_one_letter_code
_entity_poly.pdbx_strand_id
1 'polypeptide(L)'
;MGRILLLDDSTDFELVGQLGVHLSRLSREGMNIADGFVLPIGFEMADGMANEIIRNFDHMSKRINKSRNIQEEITAVLRPSFSVADQNSETLRDVARHELIDAVRYLRKNSLRRGYAPAIVIQHDLYAEVSGTVHSINPATHDNNEILIEANLWMNDTVLGGESIPDMILVDKSSGATSLESDEENEICLDPDQIHELFSLVRRTEKRLGFPVSLDWAYDRGVLYILRARRIDEKRLEDFRYEDR
;
A
#
# COMPACT_ATOMS: atom_id res chain seq x y z
N MET A 1 -18.82 17.07 11.95
CA MET A 1 -17.69 17.62 11.17
C MET A 1 -16.46 16.75 11.48
N GLY A 2 -16.03 15.90 10.55
CA GLY A 2 -14.95 14.92 10.80
C GLY A 2 -13.59 15.61 10.87
N ARG A 3 -12.88 15.43 11.99
CA ARG A 3 -11.51 15.90 12.17
C ARG A 3 -10.56 15.05 11.30
N ILE A 4 -9.57 15.67 10.67
CA ILE A 4 -8.45 14.94 10.02
C ILE A 4 -7.70 14.13 11.08
N LEU A 5 -7.42 12.86 10.78
CA LEU A 5 -6.78 11.91 11.68
C LEU A 5 -5.35 11.64 11.20
N LEU A 6 -4.40 11.59 12.11
CA LEU A 6 -3.08 11.03 11.77
C LEU A 6 -3.24 9.55 11.48
N LEU A 7 -2.41 9.02 10.60
CA LEU A 7 -2.51 7.62 10.20
C LEU A 7 -2.38 6.68 11.41
N ASP A 8 -1.48 6.98 12.35
CA ASP A 8 -1.25 6.20 13.57
C ASP A 8 -2.46 6.20 14.54
N ASP A 9 -3.33 7.21 14.47
CA ASP A 9 -4.53 7.32 15.30
C ASP A 9 -5.79 6.77 14.63
N SER A 10 -5.67 6.25 13.40
CA SER A 10 -6.78 5.86 12.53
C SER A 10 -7.24 4.42 12.81
N THR A 11 -7.83 4.16 13.98
CA THR A 11 -8.21 2.81 14.43
C THR A 11 -9.69 2.46 14.30
N ASP A 12 -10.55 3.43 14.03
CA ASP A 12 -11.97 3.23 13.88
C ASP A 12 -12.32 2.90 12.41
N PHE A 13 -12.77 1.67 12.22
CA PHE A 13 -13.11 1.12 10.91
C PHE A 13 -14.21 1.89 10.17
N GLU A 14 -15.21 2.35 10.92
CA GLU A 14 -16.33 3.13 10.38
C GLU A 14 -15.92 4.55 9.97
N LEU A 15 -14.82 5.05 10.52
CA LEU A 15 -14.29 6.36 10.19
C LEU A 15 -13.25 6.36 9.09
N VAL A 16 -12.37 5.35 9.05
CA VAL A 16 -11.20 5.40 8.17
C VAL A 16 -11.12 4.24 7.16
N GLY A 17 -12.07 3.32 7.20
CA GLY A 17 -12.13 2.16 6.30
C GLY A 17 -10.99 1.16 6.52
N GLN A 18 -10.97 0.09 5.71
CA GLN A 18 -10.04 -1.04 5.87
C GLN A 18 -8.57 -0.63 5.71
N LEU A 19 -8.25 0.11 4.65
CA LEU A 19 -6.87 0.52 4.39
C LEU A 19 -6.31 1.36 5.55
N GLY A 20 -7.08 2.36 6.01
CA GLY A 20 -6.66 3.23 7.12
C GLY A 20 -6.42 2.44 8.41
N VAL A 21 -7.33 1.53 8.79
CA VAL A 21 -7.20 0.71 10.00
C VAL A 21 -6.00 -0.25 9.90
N HIS A 22 -5.82 -0.93 8.76
CA HIS A 22 -4.71 -1.87 8.59
C HIS A 22 -3.36 -1.14 8.70
N LEU A 23 -3.17 -0.03 7.97
CA LEU A 23 -1.95 0.74 8.02
C LEU A 23 -1.67 1.30 9.42
N SER A 24 -2.69 1.85 10.09
CA SER A 24 -2.56 2.33 11.48
C SER A 24 -2.13 1.21 12.43
N ARG A 25 -2.74 0.02 12.31
CA ARG A 25 -2.38 -1.12 13.15
C ARG A 25 -0.93 -1.56 12.93
N LEU A 26 -0.50 -1.64 11.67
CA LEU A 26 0.87 -2.04 11.31
C LEU A 26 1.91 -1.00 11.76
N SER A 27 1.59 0.30 11.62
CA SER A 27 2.44 1.38 12.13
C SER A 27 2.66 1.29 13.63
N ARG A 28 1.59 1.08 14.42
CA ARG A 28 1.67 0.89 15.88
C ARG A 28 2.49 -0.33 16.30
N GLU A 29 2.59 -1.32 15.45
CA GLU A 29 3.41 -2.52 15.64
C GLU A 29 4.86 -2.31 15.20
N GLY A 30 5.25 -1.08 14.89
CA GLY A 30 6.60 -0.70 14.48
C GLY A 30 6.99 -1.09 13.07
N MET A 31 6.02 -1.34 12.20
CA MET A 31 6.29 -1.56 10.77
C MET A 31 6.37 -0.21 10.04
N ASN A 32 7.26 -0.11 9.08
CA ASN A 32 7.43 1.13 8.32
C ASN A 32 6.25 1.34 7.38
N ILE A 33 5.51 2.40 7.62
CA ILE A 33 4.41 2.88 6.77
C ILE A 33 4.78 4.28 6.30
N ALA A 34 4.50 4.60 5.04
CA ALA A 34 4.72 5.96 4.55
C ALA A 34 3.92 6.97 5.40
N ASP A 35 4.58 8.06 5.81
CA ASP A 35 3.95 9.11 6.62
C ASP A 35 2.69 9.66 5.95
N GLY A 36 1.65 9.92 6.73
CA GLY A 36 0.37 10.31 6.17
C GLY A 36 -0.70 10.71 7.17
N PHE A 37 -1.86 11.01 6.63
CA PHE A 37 -3.07 11.33 7.39
C PHE A 37 -4.33 10.87 6.63
N VAL A 38 -5.48 10.86 7.32
CA VAL A 38 -6.73 10.35 6.77
C VAL A 38 -7.84 11.38 6.88
N LEU A 39 -8.52 11.60 5.77
CA LEU A 39 -9.81 12.28 5.73
C LEU A 39 -10.88 11.23 6.02
N PRO A 40 -11.66 11.35 7.10
CA PRO A 40 -12.58 10.29 7.52
C PRO A 40 -13.77 10.13 6.58
N ILE A 41 -14.43 8.97 6.66
CA ILE A 41 -15.70 8.72 5.97
C ILE A 41 -16.68 9.83 6.34
N GLY A 42 -17.39 10.36 5.33
CA GLY A 42 -18.36 11.44 5.53
C GLY A 42 -17.76 12.82 5.78
N PHE A 43 -16.44 13.02 5.61
CA PHE A 43 -15.88 14.37 5.65
C PHE A 43 -16.51 15.27 4.58
N GLU A 44 -16.67 16.55 4.90
CA GLU A 44 -17.21 17.54 3.98
C GLU A 44 -16.16 18.60 3.65
N MET A 45 -16.13 19.01 2.38
CA MET A 45 -15.26 20.13 1.93
C MET A 45 -15.90 21.48 2.29
N ALA A 46 -16.21 21.67 3.59
CA ALA A 46 -16.70 22.92 4.12
C ALA A 46 -15.60 24.00 4.16
N ASP A 47 -16.00 25.23 4.46
CA ASP A 47 -15.07 26.35 4.60
C ASP A 47 -13.96 26.03 5.63
N GLY A 48 -12.73 26.22 5.23
CA GLY A 48 -11.54 25.92 6.05
C GLY A 48 -10.98 24.51 5.91
N MET A 49 -11.72 23.51 5.43
CA MET A 49 -11.22 22.14 5.28
C MET A 49 -10.06 22.06 4.29
N ALA A 50 -10.11 22.78 3.18
CA ALA A 50 -9.00 22.86 2.23
C ALA A 50 -7.70 23.35 2.91
N ASN A 51 -7.78 24.39 3.73
CA ASN A 51 -6.64 24.92 4.47
C ASN A 51 -6.14 23.91 5.53
N GLU A 52 -7.04 23.13 6.13
CA GLU A 52 -6.66 22.08 7.08
C GLU A 52 -5.93 20.93 6.39
N ILE A 53 -6.39 20.48 5.23
CA ILE A 53 -5.71 19.47 4.41
C ILE A 53 -4.30 19.94 4.03
N ILE A 54 -4.18 21.16 3.51
CA ILE A 54 -2.86 21.73 3.13
C ILE A 54 -1.94 21.85 4.34
N ARG A 55 -2.44 22.29 5.50
CA ARG A 55 -1.61 22.35 6.72
C ARG A 55 -1.11 20.96 7.16
N ASN A 56 -1.94 19.92 7.08
CA ASN A 56 -1.51 18.56 7.42
C ASN A 56 -0.46 18.06 6.43
N PHE A 57 -0.62 18.34 5.14
CA PHE A 57 0.40 18.03 4.12
C PHE A 57 1.72 18.77 4.41
N ASP A 58 1.68 20.07 4.70
CA ASP A 58 2.87 20.86 5.02
C ASP A 58 3.58 20.33 6.29
N HIS A 59 2.82 19.87 7.30
CA HIS A 59 3.39 19.25 8.49
C HIS A 59 4.04 17.89 8.16
N MET A 60 3.41 17.07 7.32
CA MET A 60 3.95 15.81 6.82
C MET A 60 5.26 16.05 6.06
N SER A 61 5.27 16.99 5.11
CA SER A 61 6.45 17.36 4.34
C SER A 61 7.62 17.79 5.24
N LYS A 62 7.36 18.62 6.25
CA LYS A 62 8.37 19.06 7.21
C LYS A 62 8.93 17.89 8.04
N ARG A 63 8.09 16.93 8.47
CA ARG A 63 8.56 15.75 9.21
C ARG A 63 9.47 14.88 8.36
N ILE A 64 9.07 14.61 7.11
CA ILE A 64 9.83 13.80 6.17
C ILE A 64 11.18 14.45 5.87
N ASN A 65 11.19 15.73 5.50
CA ASN A 65 12.40 16.45 5.18
C ASN A 65 13.36 16.49 6.39
N LYS A 66 12.82 16.68 7.59
CA LYS A 66 13.62 16.63 8.82
C LYS A 66 14.19 15.26 9.11
N SER A 67 13.38 14.20 8.99
CA SER A 67 13.81 12.82 9.29
C SER A 67 14.85 12.30 8.30
N ARG A 68 14.73 12.71 7.03
CA ARG A 68 15.62 12.32 5.94
C ARG A 68 16.80 13.27 5.74
N ASN A 69 16.83 14.39 6.46
CA ASN A 69 17.81 15.48 6.30
C ASN A 69 17.91 15.98 4.86
N ILE A 70 16.76 16.20 4.23
CA ILE A 70 16.64 16.68 2.84
C ILE A 70 15.80 17.97 2.80
N GLN A 71 15.81 18.65 1.65
CA GLN A 71 14.94 19.79 1.34
C GLN A 71 14.35 19.58 -0.05
N GLU A 72 13.45 18.61 -0.14
CA GLU A 72 12.80 18.24 -1.40
C GLU A 72 11.31 18.59 -1.34
N GLU A 73 10.75 18.95 -2.49
CA GLU A 73 9.29 18.96 -2.63
C GLU A 73 8.81 17.52 -2.68
N ILE A 74 7.95 17.16 -1.73
CA ILE A 74 7.32 15.84 -1.71
C ILE A 74 5.99 15.88 -2.45
N THR A 75 5.62 14.75 -3.02
CA THR A 75 4.28 14.51 -3.56
C THR A 75 3.50 13.55 -2.66
N ALA A 76 2.21 13.45 -2.91
CA ALA A 76 1.33 12.57 -2.18
C ALA A 76 0.75 11.48 -3.07
N VAL A 77 0.50 10.33 -2.47
CA VAL A 77 -0.41 9.32 -3.00
C VAL A 77 -1.72 9.38 -2.23
N LEU A 78 -2.84 9.41 -2.97
CA LEU A 78 -4.19 9.43 -2.42
C LEU A 78 -4.90 8.12 -2.76
N ARG A 79 -5.45 7.47 -1.74
CA ARG A 79 -6.17 6.19 -1.88
C ARG A 79 -7.51 6.26 -1.17
N PRO A 80 -8.62 5.92 -1.84
CA PRO A 80 -9.89 5.70 -1.17
C PRO A 80 -9.78 4.50 -0.20
N SER A 81 -10.43 4.62 0.95
CA SER A 81 -10.49 3.58 1.98
C SER A 81 -11.94 3.36 2.39
N PHE A 82 -12.45 2.18 2.11
CA PHE A 82 -13.85 1.82 2.33
C PHE A 82 -14.01 0.92 3.56
N SER A 83 -15.20 0.91 4.14
CA SER A 83 -15.56 -0.03 5.22
C SER A 83 -15.72 -1.46 4.72
N VAL A 84 -15.92 -1.66 3.43
CA VAL A 84 -15.97 -2.99 2.77
C VAL A 84 -14.77 -3.17 1.84
N ALA A 85 -14.41 -4.41 1.52
CA ALA A 85 -13.30 -4.68 0.60
C ALA A 85 -13.65 -4.14 -0.80
N ASP A 86 -12.89 -3.16 -1.27
CA ASP A 86 -12.95 -2.65 -2.63
C ASP A 86 -11.61 -2.92 -3.33
N GLN A 87 -11.65 -3.74 -4.38
CA GLN A 87 -10.46 -4.11 -5.16
C GLN A 87 -10.13 -3.13 -6.28
N ASN A 88 -11.09 -2.29 -6.67
CA ASN A 88 -11.00 -1.41 -7.86
C ASN A 88 -11.01 0.08 -7.50
N SER A 89 -10.47 0.46 -6.35
CA SER A 89 -10.35 1.87 -5.99
C SER A 89 -9.21 2.52 -6.74
N GLU A 90 -9.54 3.60 -7.44
CA GLU A 90 -8.56 4.44 -8.13
C GLU A 90 -7.56 5.04 -7.12
N THR A 91 -6.26 4.92 -7.43
CA THR A 91 -5.18 5.55 -6.67
C THR A 91 -4.63 6.71 -7.49
N LEU A 92 -4.50 7.87 -6.88
CA LEU A 92 -3.81 9.02 -7.49
C LEU A 92 -2.41 9.11 -6.90
N ARG A 93 -1.41 9.16 -7.77
CA ARG A 93 0.01 9.25 -7.40
C ARG A 93 0.59 10.56 -7.87
N ASP A 94 1.78 10.87 -7.37
CA ASP A 94 2.56 12.05 -7.73
C ASP A 94 1.79 13.37 -7.62
N VAL A 95 0.89 13.43 -6.62
CA VAL A 95 0.02 14.59 -6.42
C VAL A 95 0.80 15.68 -5.72
N ALA A 96 1.11 16.75 -6.45
CA ALA A 96 1.78 17.90 -5.90
C ALA A 96 0.90 18.68 -4.91
N ARG A 97 1.55 19.46 -4.03
CA ARG A 97 0.85 20.27 -3.01
C ARG A 97 -0.29 21.12 -3.58
N HIS A 98 -0.09 21.75 -4.74
CA HIS A 98 -1.08 22.64 -5.35
C HIS A 98 -2.27 21.90 -5.99
N GLU A 99 -2.12 20.63 -6.30
CA GLU A 99 -3.16 19.76 -6.90
C GLU A 99 -3.97 19.01 -5.85
N LEU A 100 -3.49 18.98 -4.59
CA LEU A 100 -4.01 18.10 -3.54
C LEU A 100 -5.53 18.27 -3.31
N ILE A 101 -6.03 19.48 -3.33
CA ILE A 101 -7.45 19.75 -3.08
C ILE A 101 -8.33 19.26 -4.23
N ASP A 102 -7.87 19.42 -5.46
CA ASP A 102 -8.61 18.96 -6.64
C ASP A 102 -8.56 17.43 -6.75
N ALA A 103 -7.45 16.80 -6.40
CA ALA A 103 -7.32 15.35 -6.28
C ALA A 103 -8.30 14.75 -5.23
N VAL A 104 -8.40 15.38 -4.05
CA VAL A 104 -9.38 14.98 -3.02
C VAL A 104 -10.82 15.11 -3.52
N ARG A 105 -11.16 16.23 -4.17
CA ARG A 105 -12.49 16.44 -4.75
C ARG A 105 -12.82 15.42 -5.83
N TYR A 106 -11.85 15.12 -6.69
CA TYR A 106 -11.99 14.15 -7.77
C TYR A 106 -12.29 12.76 -7.22
N LEU A 107 -11.46 12.22 -6.31
CA LEU A 107 -11.67 10.91 -5.70
C LEU A 107 -13.01 10.82 -4.99
N ARG A 108 -13.37 11.84 -4.20
CA ARG A 108 -14.67 11.87 -3.53
C ARG A 108 -15.83 11.82 -4.50
N LYS A 109 -15.81 12.64 -5.56
CA LYS A 109 -16.87 12.69 -6.56
C LYS A 109 -17.05 11.35 -7.29
N ASN A 110 -15.94 10.71 -7.67
CA ASN A 110 -15.99 9.44 -8.38
C ASN A 110 -16.47 8.29 -7.49
N SER A 111 -16.06 8.27 -6.23
CA SER A 111 -16.53 7.27 -5.27
C SER A 111 -18.01 7.42 -4.95
N LEU A 112 -18.51 8.64 -4.77
CA LEU A 112 -19.93 8.91 -4.55
C LEU A 112 -20.81 8.50 -5.75
N ARG A 113 -20.32 8.65 -6.99
CA ARG A 113 -21.02 8.15 -8.19
C ARG A 113 -21.19 6.64 -8.20
N ARG A 114 -20.29 5.91 -7.52
CA ARG A 114 -20.36 4.46 -7.33
C ARG A 114 -21.21 4.06 -6.10
N GLY A 115 -21.80 5.02 -5.38
CA GLY A 115 -22.64 4.79 -4.21
C GLY A 115 -21.88 4.65 -2.89
N TYR A 116 -20.58 4.98 -2.86
CA TYR A 116 -19.73 4.86 -1.67
C TYR A 116 -19.22 6.21 -1.20
N ALA A 117 -19.08 6.37 0.12
CA ALA A 117 -18.44 7.52 0.74
C ALA A 117 -17.16 7.04 1.45
N PRO A 118 -16.00 6.99 0.76
CA PRO A 118 -14.77 6.50 1.36
C PRO A 118 -14.18 7.53 2.31
N ALA A 119 -13.35 7.05 3.24
CA ALA A 119 -12.24 7.84 3.74
C ALA A 119 -11.20 8.04 2.62
N ILE A 120 -10.34 9.04 2.74
CA ILE A 120 -9.21 9.22 1.81
C ILE A 120 -7.93 9.18 2.63
N VAL A 121 -7.12 8.17 2.41
CA VAL A 121 -5.76 8.06 2.94
C VAL A 121 -4.84 8.86 2.06
N ILE A 122 -4.14 9.82 2.64
CA ILE A 122 -3.15 10.69 1.98
C ILE A 122 -1.80 10.37 2.60
N GLN A 123 -0.87 9.87 1.81
CA GLN A 123 0.47 9.48 2.27
C GLN A 123 1.54 10.13 1.38
N HIS A 124 2.76 10.23 1.93
CA HIS A 124 3.94 10.53 1.13
C HIS A 124 4.08 9.54 -0.01
N ASP A 125 4.21 10.00 -1.23
CA ASP A 125 4.50 9.15 -2.38
C ASP A 125 6.00 8.82 -2.41
N LEU A 126 6.32 7.54 -2.25
CA LEU A 126 7.69 7.05 -2.14
C LEU A 126 8.32 6.91 -3.53
N TYR A 127 9.59 7.26 -3.65
CA TYR A 127 10.39 6.95 -4.84
C TYR A 127 10.99 5.55 -4.70
N ALA A 128 10.19 4.54 -5.04
CA ALA A 128 10.60 3.16 -4.87
C ALA A 128 11.68 2.75 -5.87
N GLU A 129 12.76 2.16 -5.36
CA GLU A 129 13.82 1.52 -6.16
C GLU A 129 13.34 0.17 -6.68
N VAL A 130 12.68 -0.59 -5.82
CA VAL A 130 12.03 -1.87 -6.10
C VAL A 130 10.70 -1.89 -5.37
N SER A 131 9.67 -2.44 -5.99
CA SER A 131 8.36 -2.59 -5.38
C SER A 131 7.66 -3.84 -5.87
N GLY A 132 6.60 -4.23 -5.18
CA GLY A 132 5.84 -5.39 -5.59
C GLY A 132 4.75 -5.79 -4.60
N THR A 133 4.38 -7.05 -4.69
CA THR A 133 3.40 -7.67 -3.79
C THR A 133 4.02 -8.89 -3.12
N VAL A 134 3.70 -9.13 -1.85
CA VAL A 134 4.03 -10.37 -1.17
C VAL A 134 2.77 -10.97 -0.57
N HIS A 135 2.54 -12.23 -0.88
CA HIS A 135 1.41 -13.02 -0.42
C HIS A 135 1.85 -14.00 0.66
N SER A 136 1.15 -14.02 1.79
CA SER A 136 1.47 -14.97 2.86
C SER A 136 1.07 -16.42 2.56
N ILE A 137 0.30 -16.65 1.52
CA ILE A 137 -0.01 -17.95 0.92
C ILE A 137 0.11 -17.82 -0.59
N ASN A 138 0.41 -18.89 -1.30
CA ASN A 138 0.44 -18.85 -2.76
C ASN A 138 -0.98 -18.75 -3.32
N PRO A 139 -1.39 -17.66 -3.97
CA PRO A 139 -2.75 -17.48 -4.46
C PRO A 139 -3.07 -18.36 -5.67
N ALA A 140 -2.07 -18.81 -6.42
CA ALA A 140 -2.26 -19.62 -7.62
C ALA A 140 -2.46 -21.12 -7.28
N THR A 141 -1.66 -21.64 -6.32
CA THR A 141 -1.71 -23.06 -5.90
C THR A 141 -2.58 -23.29 -4.68
N HIS A 142 -2.95 -22.23 -3.94
CA HIS A 142 -3.61 -22.28 -2.63
C HIS A 142 -2.77 -22.98 -1.54
N ASP A 143 -1.45 -23.05 -1.75
CA ASP A 143 -0.56 -23.64 -0.76
C ASP A 143 -0.30 -22.65 0.38
N ASN A 144 -0.77 -23.03 1.58
CA ASN A 144 -0.59 -22.25 2.79
C ASN A 144 0.85 -22.27 3.31
N ASN A 145 1.69 -23.17 2.79
CA ASN A 145 3.10 -23.26 3.17
C ASN A 145 4.04 -22.49 2.24
N GLU A 146 3.52 -21.95 1.15
CA GLU A 146 4.28 -21.13 0.20
C GLU A 146 3.95 -19.65 0.35
N ILE A 147 4.98 -18.81 0.41
CA ILE A 147 4.91 -17.37 0.26
C ILE A 147 5.28 -17.06 -1.19
N LEU A 148 4.47 -16.24 -1.86
CA LEU A 148 4.80 -15.71 -3.18
C LEU A 148 5.21 -14.25 -3.05
N ILE A 149 6.41 -13.91 -3.57
CA ILE A 149 6.89 -12.53 -3.71
C ILE A 149 6.92 -12.20 -5.20
N GLU A 150 6.21 -11.15 -5.57
CA GLU A 150 6.27 -10.54 -6.90
C GLU A 150 7.03 -9.24 -6.78
N ALA A 151 8.06 -9.03 -7.60
CA ALA A 151 8.92 -7.86 -7.52
C ALA A 151 9.21 -7.26 -8.90
N ASN A 152 9.26 -5.92 -8.94
CA ASN A 152 9.62 -5.16 -10.12
C ASN A 152 10.57 -4.02 -9.76
N LEU A 153 11.53 -3.74 -10.66
CA LEU A 153 12.31 -2.52 -10.61
C LEU A 153 11.39 -1.32 -10.89
N TRP A 154 11.48 -0.30 -10.04
CA TRP A 154 10.75 0.96 -10.12
C TRP A 154 9.23 0.82 -9.85
N MET A 155 8.72 1.75 -9.06
CA MET A 155 7.29 1.89 -8.85
C MET A 155 6.69 2.68 -10.02
N ASN A 156 6.76 2.14 -11.22
CA ASN A 156 6.18 2.80 -12.38
C ASN A 156 4.85 2.17 -12.77
N ASP A 157 3.97 3.03 -13.29
CA ASP A 157 2.72 2.66 -13.98
C ASP A 157 2.93 1.67 -15.14
N THR A 158 4.18 1.28 -15.46
CA THR A 158 4.53 0.26 -16.44
C THR A 158 3.95 -1.11 -16.10
N VAL A 159 3.71 -1.43 -14.83
CA VAL A 159 3.01 -2.68 -14.44
C VAL A 159 1.54 -2.63 -14.86
N LEU A 160 0.92 -1.46 -14.83
CA LEU A 160 -0.44 -1.26 -15.36
C LEU A 160 -0.47 -1.19 -16.90
N GLY A 161 0.68 -0.92 -17.54
CA GLY A 161 0.87 -0.93 -19.00
C GLY A 161 1.21 -2.29 -19.59
N GLY A 162 1.50 -3.31 -18.77
CA GLY A 162 1.83 -4.67 -19.25
C GLY A 162 3.22 -4.79 -19.89
N GLU A 163 4.15 -3.90 -19.59
CA GLU A 163 5.48 -3.87 -20.24
C GLU A 163 6.57 -4.61 -19.47
N SER A 164 6.37 -5.05 -18.23
CA SER A 164 7.34 -5.87 -17.51
C SER A 164 6.69 -7.05 -16.80
N ILE A 165 7.30 -8.23 -16.97
CA ILE A 165 6.94 -9.44 -16.20
C ILE A 165 7.63 -9.30 -14.84
N PRO A 166 6.92 -9.41 -13.70
CA PRO A 166 7.54 -9.36 -12.39
C PRO A 166 8.42 -10.59 -12.15
N ASP A 167 9.48 -10.42 -11.38
CA ASP A 167 10.20 -11.56 -10.80
C ASP A 167 9.26 -12.25 -9.80
N MET A 168 9.10 -13.57 -9.95
CA MET A 168 8.30 -14.39 -9.08
C MET A 168 9.17 -15.29 -8.20
N ILE A 169 9.13 -15.07 -6.90
CA ILE A 169 9.96 -15.79 -5.93
C ILE A 169 9.04 -16.54 -4.97
N LEU A 170 9.16 -17.87 -4.96
CA LEU A 170 8.48 -18.71 -3.98
C LEU A 170 9.38 -18.98 -2.79
N VAL A 171 8.83 -18.86 -1.59
CA VAL A 171 9.54 -19.14 -0.34
C VAL A 171 8.74 -20.13 0.51
N ASP A 172 9.34 -21.28 0.80
CA ASP A 172 8.75 -22.27 1.71
C ASP A 172 8.71 -21.74 3.15
N LYS A 173 7.54 -21.67 3.76
CA LYS A 173 7.35 -21.12 5.12
C LYS A 173 8.08 -21.90 6.21
N SER A 174 8.28 -23.18 6.02
CA SER A 174 8.86 -24.08 7.04
C SER A 174 10.39 -24.04 7.04
N SER A 175 11.00 -24.06 5.85
CA SER A 175 12.44 -24.12 5.68
C SER A 175 13.08 -22.76 5.36
N GLY A 176 12.30 -21.81 4.81
CA GLY A 176 12.82 -20.58 4.25
C GLY A 176 13.53 -20.78 2.90
N ALA A 177 13.46 -21.97 2.32
CA ALA A 177 14.04 -22.24 1.01
C ALA A 177 13.33 -21.43 -0.07
N THR A 178 14.12 -20.85 -0.97
CA THR A 178 13.64 -20.03 -2.08
C THR A 178 13.74 -20.80 -3.40
N SER A 179 12.73 -20.68 -4.25
CA SER A 179 12.76 -21.10 -5.65
C SER A 179 12.28 -19.95 -6.53
N LEU A 180 12.83 -19.87 -7.74
CA LEU A 180 12.54 -18.82 -8.69
C LEU A 180 11.70 -19.39 -9.82
N GLU A 181 10.64 -18.67 -10.19
CA GLU A 181 9.84 -18.94 -11.39
C GLU A 181 10.18 -17.91 -12.49
N SER A 182 11.44 -17.53 -12.64
CA SER A 182 11.89 -16.64 -13.72
C SER A 182 12.75 -17.40 -14.72
N ASP A 183 12.78 -16.94 -15.98
CA ASP A 183 13.73 -17.43 -17.00
C ASP A 183 15.16 -17.24 -16.50
N GLU A 184 15.97 -18.30 -16.59
CA GLU A 184 17.33 -18.43 -16.01
C GLU A 184 18.34 -17.32 -16.43
N GLU A 185 17.96 -16.37 -17.29
CA GLU A 185 18.87 -15.35 -17.87
C GLU A 185 18.76 -13.97 -17.22
N ASN A 186 17.75 -13.71 -16.37
CA ASN A 186 17.56 -12.39 -15.76
C ASN A 186 18.04 -12.35 -14.30
N GLU A 187 18.86 -11.35 -13.98
CA GLU A 187 19.18 -11.03 -12.57
C GLU A 187 17.90 -10.58 -11.86
N ILE A 188 17.64 -11.21 -10.72
CA ILE A 188 16.49 -10.87 -9.86
C ILE A 188 16.69 -9.49 -9.27
N CYS A 189 15.64 -8.69 -9.25
CA CYS A 189 15.67 -7.32 -8.70
C CYS A 189 15.80 -7.23 -7.17
N LEU A 190 15.70 -8.36 -6.44
CA LEU A 190 15.86 -8.44 -5.00
C LEU A 190 17.11 -9.24 -4.62
N ASP A 191 17.86 -8.74 -3.65
CA ASP A 191 18.94 -9.51 -3.03
C ASP A 191 18.40 -10.50 -1.96
N PRO A 192 19.21 -11.48 -1.50
CA PRO A 192 18.78 -12.47 -0.52
C PRO A 192 18.34 -11.87 0.82
N ASP A 193 18.92 -10.74 1.26
CA ASP A 193 18.57 -10.09 2.53
C ASP A 193 17.19 -9.42 2.39
N GLN A 194 16.91 -8.80 1.25
CA GLN A 194 15.59 -8.22 0.93
C GLN A 194 14.49 -9.30 0.86
N ILE A 195 14.78 -10.45 0.23
CA ILE A 195 13.85 -11.59 0.22
C ILE A 195 13.57 -12.07 1.66
N HIS A 196 14.59 -12.21 2.48
CA HIS A 196 14.45 -12.62 3.88
C HIS A 196 13.67 -11.57 4.71
N GLU A 197 13.88 -10.30 4.45
CA GLU A 197 13.14 -9.22 5.11
C GLU A 197 11.64 -9.28 4.76
N LEU A 198 11.30 -9.45 3.47
CA LEU A 198 9.92 -9.61 3.00
C LEU A 198 9.25 -10.88 3.58
N PHE A 199 9.97 -12.00 3.60
CA PHE A 199 9.54 -13.24 4.24
C PHE A 199 9.18 -13.02 5.72
N SER A 200 10.07 -12.36 6.45
CA SER A 200 9.86 -12.05 7.86
C SER A 200 8.71 -11.06 8.08
N LEU A 201 8.60 -10.05 7.21
CA LEU A 201 7.55 -9.04 7.25
C LEU A 201 6.16 -9.65 7.05
N VAL A 202 5.98 -10.46 5.99
CA VAL A 202 4.64 -11.00 5.65
C VAL A 202 4.17 -11.98 6.72
N ARG A 203 5.05 -12.83 7.26
CA ARG A 203 4.72 -13.74 8.38
C ARG A 203 4.33 -12.99 9.65
N ARG A 204 5.07 -11.94 10.01
CA ARG A 204 4.75 -11.09 11.16
C ARG A 204 3.41 -10.40 10.97
N THR A 205 3.13 -9.92 9.77
CA THR A 205 1.86 -9.24 9.44
C THR A 205 0.68 -10.22 9.48
N GLU A 206 0.79 -11.41 8.87
CA GLU A 206 -0.21 -12.47 8.94
C GLU A 206 -0.56 -12.81 10.40
N LYS A 207 0.48 -13.04 11.22
CA LYS A 207 0.30 -13.32 12.64
C LYS A 207 -0.41 -12.19 13.40
N ARG A 208 -0.13 -10.92 13.08
CA ARG A 208 -0.70 -9.74 13.74
C ARG A 208 -2.13 -9.46 13.33
N LEU A 209 -2.44 -9.66 12.06
CA LEU A 209 -3.79 -9.44 11.55
C LEU A 209 -4.70 -10.66 11.80
N GLY A 210 -4.13 -11.86 11.94
CA GLY A 210 -4.84 -13.11 12.24
C GLY A 210 -5.52 -13.76 11.03
N PHE A 211 -5.09 -13.42 9.83
CA PHE A 211 -5.57 -13.98 8.57
C PHE A 211 -4.51 -13.90 7.47
N PRO A 212 -4.59 -14.72 6.41
CA PRO A 212 -3.69 -14.64 5.26
C PRO A 212 -3.74 -13.27 4.60
N VAL A 213 -2.57 -12.74 4.26
CA VAL A 213 -2.41 -11.36 3.79
C VAL A 213 -1.68 -11.25 2.47
N SER A 214 -2.10 -10.28 1.68
CA SER A 214 -1.37 -9.73 0.54
C SER A 214 -0.90 -8.33 0.93
N LEU A 215 0.40 -8.07 0.82
CA LEU A 215 1.01 -6.77 1.12
C LEU A 215 1.58 -6.18 -0.15
N ASP A 216 1.17 -4.95 -0.48
CA ASP A 216 1.90 -4.14 -1.43
C ASP A 216 3.04 -3.47 -0.67
N TRP A 217 4.25 -3.57 -1.17
CA TRP A 217 5.47 -3.10 -0.53
C TRP A 217 6.36 -2.30 -1.49
N ALA A 218 7.28 -1.53 -0.93
CA ALA A 218 8.29 -0.80 -1.69
C ALA A 218 9.56 -0.60 -0.86
N TYR A 219 10.71 -0.64 -1.52
CA TYR A 219 11.97 -0.12 -0.97
C TYR A 219 12.18 1.31 -1.46
N ASP A 220 12.36 2.23 -0.53
CA ASP A 220 12.73 3.62 -0.78
C ASP A 220 13.98 3.95 0.05
N ARG A 221 15.10 4.23 -0.62
CA ARG A 221 16.40 4.51 0.00
C ARG A 221 16.86 3.38 0.95
N GLY A 222 16.67 2.14 0.50
CA GLY A 222 17.05 0.95 1.25
C GLY A 222 16.15 0.64 2.46
N VAL A 223 15.02 1.31 2.63
CA VAL A 223 14.04 1.04 3.69
C VAL A 223 12.80 0.39 3.10
N LEU A 224 12.40 -0.75 3.67
CA LEU A 224 11.17 -1.45 3.29
C LEU A 224 9.95 -0.80 3.92
N TYR A 225 8.97 -0.43 3.09
CA TYR A 225 7.67 0.13 3.49
C TYR A 225 6.52 -0.76 3.08
N ILE A 226 5.49 -0.84 3.92
CA ILE A 226 4.18 -1.42 3.56
C ILE A 226 3.31 -0.29 3.00
N LEU A 227 2.82 -0.47 1.78
CA LEU A 227 1.94 0.47 1.08
C LEU A 227 0.47 0.15 1.28
N ARG A 228 0.16 -1.14 1.38
CA ARG A 228 -1.20 -1.66 1.57
C ARG A 228 -1.16 -3.04 2.20
N ALA A 229 -2.15 -3.37 3.01
CA ALA A 229 -2.39 -4.73 3.51
C ALA A 229 -3.83 -5.13 3.22
N ARG A 230 -4.01 -6.28 2.60
CA ARG A 230 -5.31 -6.84 2.23
C ARG A 230 -5.43 -8.26 2.78
N ARG A 231 -6.64 -8.65 3.17
CA ARG A 231 -6.95 -10.06 3.45
C ARG A 231 -6.98 -10.83 2.13
N ILE A 232 -6.34 -11.98 2.10
CA ILE A 232 -6.55 -12.96 1.04
C ILE A 232 -7.82 -13.73 1.41
N ASP A 233 -8.85 -13.63 0.56
CA ASP A 233 -10.10 -14.36 0.73
C ASP A 233 -9.96 -15.70 0.00
N GLU A 234 -9.80 -16.79 0.75
CA GLU A 234 -9.64 -18.15 0.21
C GLU A 234 -10.78 -18.55 -0.72
N LYS A 235 -11.98 -17.98 -0.54
CA LYS A 235 -13.13 -18.25 -1.42
C LYS A 235 -13.04 -17.56 -2.78
N ARG A 236 -12.20 -16.53 -2.91
CA ARG A 236 -11.97 -15.80 -4.16
C ARG A 236 -10.72 -16.27 -4.91
N LEU A 237 -9.94 -17.17 -4.33
CA LEU A 237 -8.77 -17.76 -4.99
C LEU A 237 -9.14 -18.57 -6.24
N GLU A 238 -10.40 -19.04 -6.35
CA GLU A 238 -10.91 -19.74 -7.55
C GLU A 238 -10.96 -18.86 -8.81
N ASP A 239 -10.93 -17.53 -8.66
CA ASP A 239 -10.97 -16.57 -9.77
C ASP A 239 -9.57 -16.19 -10.29
N PHE A 240 -8.49 -16.59 -9.59
CA PHE A 240 -7.09 -16.39 -10.01
C PHE A 240 -6.60 -17.57 -10.89
N ARG A 241 -7.41 -18.03 -11.84
CA ARG A 241 -6.86 -18.81 -12.93
C ARG A 241 -6.11 -17.85 -13.85
N TYR A 242 -4.79 -17.98 -13.91
CA TYR A 242 -4.03 -17.49 -15.04
C TYR A 242 -4.71 -18.10 -16.28
N GLU A 243 -5.45 -17.28 -17.02
CA GLU A 243 -5.79 -17.65 -18.39
C GLU A 243 -4.45 -17.79 -19.13
N ASP A 244 -4.22 -18.99 -19.65
CA ASP A 244 -3.08 -19.31 -20.51
C ASP A 244 -2.89 -18.20 -21.55
N ARG A 245 -1.77 -17.47 -21.49
CA ARG A 245 -1.31 -16.60 -22.54
C ARG A 245 0.02 -17.08 -23.08
#